data_9ca8943544c10e3201fa7fd4faa35a27
#
_entry.id   9ca8943544c10e3201fa7fd4faa35a27
#
_cell.length_a   1.000
_cell.length_b   1.000
_cell.length_c   1.000
_cell.angle_alpha   90.00
_cell.angle_beta   90.00
_cell.angle_gamma   90.00
#
_symmetry.space_group_name_H-M   'P 1'
#
loop_
_entity.id
_entity.type
_entity.pdbx_description
1 polymer ?
#
loop_
_entity_poly.entity_id
_entity_poly.type
_entity_poly.pdbx_seq_one_letter_code
_entity_poly.pdbx_strand_id
1 'polypeptide(L)'
;PGDYGHMELVYDFSAGGDADGWLHALFRYEDRASGHAAETSFGAHVFNTVLTYKGEPQSYAGRPPGLSTRLFLRLGPAPFDTLCHLIYPASTPWHGESATDLELHDAKGREVARRRIAIPCSGSFLFRYGETFDAKTRDRAGDGAYIIIRDLTCRLFGYHGLLRRDGGFSFDHMFGF
;
A
#
# COMPACT_ATOMS: atom_id res chain seq x y z
N PRO A 1 10.59 -1.18 16.76
CA PRO A 1 9.54 -0.76 15.82
C PRO A 1 8.45 -0.12 16.65
N GLY A 2 8.06 1.11 16.26
CA GLY A 2 6.93 1.77 16.88
C GLY A 2 5.62 1.06 16.52
N ASP A 3 4.57 1.33 17.25
CA ASP A 3 3.23 0.85 16.91
C ASP A 3 2.80 1.50 15.60
N TYR A 4 2.28 0.68 14.70
CA TYR A 4 1.69 1.13 13.43
C TYR A 4 0.39 0.38 13.18
N GLY A 5 -0.45 0.94 12.34
CA GLY A 5 -1.72 0.33 11.98
C GLY A 5 -2.37 1.11 10.84
N HIS A 6 -3.58 0.75 10.53
CA HIS A 6 -4.42 1.43 9.57
C HIS A 6 -5.81 1.64 10.13
N MET A 7 -6.58 2.48 9.48
CA MET A 7 -7.99 2.73 9.79
C MET A 7 -8.81 2.44 8.54
N GLU A 8 -9.87 1.66 8.72
CA GLU A 8 -10.86 1.41 7.68
C GLU A 8 -12.08 2.30 7.92
N LEU A 9 -12.52 2.98 6.87
CA LEU A 9 -13.75 3.77 6.87
C LEU A 9 -14.84 2.99 6.18
N VAL A 10 -15.92 2.73 6.89
CA VAL A 10 -17.08 1.99 6.38
C VAL A 10 -18.27 2.93 6.29
N TYR A 11 -18.92 2.99 5.13
CA TYR A 11 -20.18 3.73 4.97
C TYR A 11 -21.36 2.79 5.16
N ASP A 12 -22.27 3.19 6.06
CA ASP A 12 -23.50 2.44 6.31
C ASP A 12 -24.67 3.03 5.48
N PHE A 13 -25.05 2.34 4.43
CA PHE A 13 -26.17 2.70 3.58
C PHE A 13 -27.55 2.43 4.21
N SER A 14 -27.65 1.71 5.32
CA SER A 14 -28.91 1.36 5.95
C SER A 14 -29.72 2.55 6.44
N ALA A 15 -29.02 3.64 6.80
CA ALA A 15 -29.62 4.88 7.27
C ALA A 15 -29.67 6.00 6.22
N GLY A 16 -29.15 5.75 5.02
CA GLY A 16 -29.01 6.74 3.95
C GLY A 16 -29.92 6.50 2.77
N GLY A 17 -29.83 7.35 1.77
CA GLY A 17 -30.56 7.19 0.51
C GLY A 17 -29.94 6.11 -0.39
N ASP A 18 -30.62 5.85 -1.51
CA ASP A 18 -30.21 4.85 -2.50
C ASP A 18 -29.12 5.35 -3.46
N ALA A 19 -28.61 6.55 -3.24
CA ALA A 19 -27.66 7.19 -4.15
C ALA A 19 -26.21 6.78 -3.85
N ASP A 20 -25.47 6.53 -4.90
CA ASP A 20 -24.02 6.47 -4.85
C ASP A 20 -23.43 7.83 -4.51
N GLY A 21 -22.27 7.83 -3.90
CA GLY A 21 -21.61 9.06 -3.49
C GLY A 21 -20.09 8.98 -3.55
N TRP A 22 -19.46 10.12 -3.27
CA TRP A 22 -18.02 10.23 -3.14
C TRP A 22 -17.65 10.48 -1.67
N LEU A 23 -16.73 9.67 -1.16
CA LEU A 23 -16.07 9.90 0.10
C LEU A 23 -14.72 10.56 -0.18
N HIS A 24 -14.49 11.74 0.40
CA HIS A 24 -13.18 12.37 0.43
C HIS A 24 -12.68 12.42 1.87
N ALA A 25 -11.45 12.00 2.06
CA ALA A 25 -10.77 12.08 3.33
C ALA A 25 -9.44 12.81 3.16
N LEU A 26 -9.11 13.67 4.10
CA LEU A 26 -7.82 14.35 4.21
C LEU A 26 -7.14 13.85 5.49
N PHE A 27 -5.93 13.36 5.36
CA PHE A 27 -5.12 12.88 6.46
C PHE A 27 -3.92 13.77 6.64
N ARG A 28 -3.69 14.21 7.87
CA ARG A 28 -2.48 14.90 8.28
C ARG A 28 -1.64 13.98 9.14
N TYR A 29 -0.44 13.74 8.71
CA TYR A 29 0.58 12.99 9.44
C TYR A 29 1.57 13.98 10.05
N GLU A 30 1.95 13.76 11.28
CA GLU A 30 2.87 14.64 12.00
C GLU A 30 3.93 13.83 12.72
N ASP A 31 5.19 14.21 12.51
CA ASP A 31 6.30 13.76 13.35
C ASP A 31 6.32 14.59 14.63
N ARG A 32 5.97 13.97 15.74
CA ARG A 32 5.85 14.64 17.05
C ARG A 32 7.18 15.20 17.55
N ALA A 33 8.30 14.64 17.12
CA ALA A 33 9.61 15.07 17.57
C ALA A 33 10.09 16.33 16.86
N SER A 34 9.87 16.43 15.56
CA SER A 34 10.30 17.55 14.73
C SER A 34 9.21 18.58 14.44
N GLY A 35 7.93 18.20 14.60
CA GLY A 35 6.79 19.01 14.20
C GLY A 35 6.55 19.10 12.70
N HIS A 36 7.34 18.35 11.89
CA HIS A 36 7.09 18.27 10.46
C HIS A 36 5.79 17.52 10.18
N ALA A 37 5.04 18.00 9.22
CA ALA A 37 3.77 17.40 8.82
C ALA A 37 3.70 17.19 7.30
N ALA A 38 2.97 16.16 6.90
CA ALA A 38 2.59 15.90 5.53
C ALA A 38 1.09 15.61 5.46
N GLU A 39 0.46 16.02 4.38
CA GLU A 39 -0.95 15.77 4.14
C GLU A 39 -1.12 14.92 2.89
N THR A 40 -2.06 13.99 2.95
CA THR A 40 -2.49 13.21 1.80
C THR A 40 -4.00 13.16 1.75
N SER A 41 -4.55 13.17 0.55
CA SER A 41 -5.98 13.04 0.33
C SER A 41 -6.30 11.69 -0.30
N PHE A 42 -7.48 11.22 -0.02
CA PHE A 42 -8.02 10.01 -0.61
C PHE A 42 -9.46 10.29 -1.04
N GLY A 43 -9.80 9.88 -2.25
CA GLY A 43 -11.14 9.93 -2.76
C GLY A 43 -11.58 8.54 -3.21
N ALA A 44 -12.77 8.14 -2.80
CA ALA A 44 -13.37 6.89 -3.24
C ALA A 44 -14.81 7.10 -3.65
N HIS A 45 -15.21 6.44 -4.72
CA HIS A 45 -16.62 6.29 -5.07
C HIS A 45 -17.22 5.21 -4.18
N VAL A 46 -18.27 5.57 -3.47
CA VAL A 46 -19.03 4.69 -2.58
C VAL A 46 -20.29 4.27 -3.30
N PHE A 47 -20.45 2.96 -3.53
CA PHE A 47 -21.57 2.40 -4.28
C PHE A 47 -22.54 1.74 -3.34
N ASN A 48 -23.83 2.08 -3.49
CA ASN A 48 -24.96 1.39 -2.84
C ASN A 48 -25.56 0.28 -3.72
N THR A 49 -25.01 0.06 -4.89
CA THR A 49 -25.50 -0.92 -5.85
C THR A 49 -24.48 -2.02 -6.07
N VAL A 50 -24.95 -3.18 -6.48
CA VAL A 50 -24.05 -4.25 -6.91
C VAL A 50 -23.37 -3.83 -8.20
N LEU A 51 -22.05 -3.63 -8.13
CA LEU A 51 -21.25 -3.34 -9.30
C LEU A 51 -21.16 -4.56 -10.20
N THR A 52 -21.25 -4.33 -11.50
CA THR A 52 -21.02 -5.36 -12.51
C THR A 52 -19.80 -4.98 -13.37
N TYR A 53 -19.01 -5.99 -13.72
CA TYR A 53 -17.97 -5.86 -14.73
C TYR A 53 -18.17 -6.94 -15.78
N LYS A 54 -18.33 -6.53 -17.03
CA LYS A 54 -18.66 -7.44 -18.15
C LYS A 54 -19.92 -8.29 -17.88
N GLY A 55 -20.92 -7.69 -17.23
CA GLY A 55 -22.18 -8.35 -16.91
C GLY A 55 -22.16 -9.26 -15.68
N GLU A 56 -21.02 -9.37 -14.98
CA GLU A 56 -20.91 -10.17 -13.76
C GLU A 56 -20.87 -9.28 -12.52
N PRO A 57 -21.56 -9.64 -11.43
CA PRO A 57 -21.50 -8.91 -10.18
C PRO A 57 -20.07 -8.85 -9.64
N GLN A 58 -19.62 -7.66 -9.29
CA GLN A 58 -18.37 -7.45 -8.59
C GLN A 58 -18.61 -7.57 -7.08
N SER A 59 -18.89 -8.78 -6.63
CA SER A 59 -19.08 -9.08 -5.22
C SER A 59 -17.89 -9.83 -4.68
N TYR A 60 -17.41 -9.42 -3.53
CA TYR A 60 -16.41 -10.15 -2.78
C TYR A 60 -17.00 -11.32 -1.97
N ALA A 61 -18.31 -11.52 -2.04
CA ALA A 61 -18.97 -12.67 -1.42
C ALA A 61 -18.91 -13.89 -2.35
N GLY A 62 -18.30 -14.97 -1.90
CA GLY A 62 -18.41 -16.30 -2.49
C GLY A 62 -17.38 -16.71 -3.54
N ARG A 63 -16.66 -15.80 -4.17
CA ARG A 63 -15.50 -16.12 -5.05
C ARG A 63 -14.38 -15.13 -4.86
N PRO A 64 -13.12 -15.60 -4.86
CA PRO A 64 -12.00 -14.67 -4.92
C PRO A 64 -12.17 -13.82 -6.19
N PRO A 65 -12.14 -12.47 -6.10
CA PRO A 65 -11.91 -11.69 -7.28
C PRO A 65 -10.58 -12.17 -7.83
N GLY A 66 -10.45 -12.33 -9.12
CA GLY A 66 -9.15 -12.57 -9.75
C GLY A 66 -8.23 -11.37 -9.58
N LEU A 67 -8.14 -10.86 -8.35
CA LEU A 67 -7.42 -9.65 -8.01
C LEU A 67 -6.02 -10.05 -7.59
N SER A 68 -5.08 -9.57 -8.36
CA SER A 68 -3.67 -9.57 -8.01
C SER A 68 -3.25 -8.15 -7.66
N THR A 69 -2.15 -8.05 -6.97
CA THR A 69 -1.49 -6.78 -6.66
C THR A 69 -0.22 -6.65 -7.47
N ARG A 70 -0.06 -5.49 -8.08
CA ARG A 70 1.21 -5.03 -8.64
C ARG A 70 1.34 -3.54 -8.35
N LEU A 71 2.08 -3.19 -7.30
CA LEU A 71 2.36 -1.82 -6.94
C LEU A 71 3.81 -1.48 -7.30
N PHE A 72 4.03 -0.25 -7.70
CA PHE A 72 5.35 0.27 -8.00
C PHE A 72 5.79 1.22 -6.88
N LEU A 73 6.89 0.87 -6.20
CA LEU A 73 7.48 1.69 -5.15
C LEU A 73 8.77 2.33 -5.67
N ARG A 74 8.72 3.62 -5.91
CA ARG A 74 9.89 4.42 -6.21
C ARG A 74 10.73 4.60 -4.96
N LEU A 75 12.03 4.35 -5.07
CA LEU A 75 12.97 4.59 -3.97
C LEU A 75 13.51 6.03 -4.05
N GLY A 76 13.63 6.66 -2.90
CA GLY A 76 14.22 7.98 -2.78
C GLY A 76 15.73 7.93 -2.98
N PRO A 77 16.32 8.96 -3.62
CA PRO A 77 17.77 9.09 -3.68
C PRO A 77 18.33 9.41 -2.29
N ALA A 78 19.60 9.07 -2.06
CA ALA A 78 20.26 9.51 -0.83
C ALA A 78 20.19 11.04 -0.68
N PRO A 79 19.97 11.60 0.51
CA PRO A 79 20.00 10.95 1.81
C PRO A 79 18.62 10.47 2.33
N PHE A 80 17.62 10.34 1.46
CA PHE A 80 16.28 9.89 1.87
C PHE A 80 16.27 8.38 2.09
N ASP A 81 15.51 7.94 3.08
CA ASP A 81 15.02 6.56 3.16
C ASP A 81 13.59 6.49 2.63
N THR A 82 13.20 5.33 2.16
CA THR A 82 11.84 5.09 1.66
C THR A 82 11.07 4.24 2.64
N LEU A 83 9.91 4.75 3.05
CA LEU A 83 8.92 4.05 3.86
C LEU A 83 7.83 3.50 2.96
N CYS A 84 7.37 2.29 3.24
CA CYS A 84 6.20 1.71 2.60
C CYS A 84 5.29 1.04 3.63
N HIS A 85 4.01 1.33 3.56
CA HIS A 85 2.97 0.72 4.39
C HIS A 85 1.97 0.01 3.50
N LEU A 86 1.92 -1.31 3.57
CA LEU A 86 1.01 -2.17 2.82
C LEU A 86 -0.15 -2.59 3.72
N ILE A 87 -1.34 -2.64 3.15
CA ILE A 87 -2.58 -3.00 3.84
C ILE A 87 -3.28 -4.09 3.04
N TYR A 88 -3.71 -5.14 3.72
CA TYR A 88 -4.59 -6.17 3.19
C TYR A 88 -6.02 -5.96 3.73
N PRO A 89 -6.85 -5.13 3.08
CA PRO A 89 -8.11 -4.61 3.64
C PRO A 89 -9.30 -5.55 3.38
N ALA A 90 -9.10 -6.84 3.32
CA ALA A 90 -10.19 -7.77 3.08
C ALA A 90 -11.00 -7.98 4.35
N SER A 91 -12.30 -7.72 4.28
CA SER A 91 -13.25 -8.01 5.36
C SER A 91 -13.64 -9.49 5.40
N THR A 92 -13.53 -10.20 4.27
CA THR A 92 -13.74 -11.64 4.18
C THR A 92 -12.48 -12.28 3.63
N PRO A 93 -11.77 -13.09 4.44
CA PRO A 93 -10.50 -13.65 4.01
C PRO A 93 -10.73 -14.79 3.01
N TRP A 94 -10.21 -14.64 1.79
CA TRP A 94 -10.00 -15.76 0.88
C TRP A 94 -8.72 -16.49 1.16
N HIS A 95 -7.73 -15.69 1.57
CA HIS A 95 -6.48 -16.15 2.14
C HIS A 95 -6.32 -15.50 3.50
N GLY A 96 -6.06 -16.29 4.52
CA GLY A 96 -5.82 -15.76 5.86
C GLY A 96 -4.62 -14.83 5.93
N GLU A 97 -3.69 -15.01 4.99
CA GLU A 97 -2.48 -14.20 4.82
C GLU A 97 -2.19 -13.96 3.34
N SER A 98 -1.58 -12.84 3.05
CA SER A 98 -1.05 -12.52 1.72
C SER A 98 0.20 -13.34 1.40
N ALA A 99 0.47 -13.52 0.10
CA ALA A 99 1.70 -14.16 -0.39
C ALA A 99 2.49 -13.15 -1.23
N THR A 100 2.98 -12.10 -0.57
CA THR A 100 3.50 -10.91 -1.21
C THR A 100 5.00 -10.96 -1.40
N ASP A 101 5.46 -10.68 -2.60
CA ASP A 101 6.87 -10.51 -2.94
C ASP A 101 7.22 -9.02 -3.05
N LEU A 102 8.31 -8.65 -2.42
CA LEU A 102 9.01 -7.38 -2.62
C LEU A 102 10.18 -7.64 -3.57
N GLU A 103 10.03 -7.27 -4.84
CA GLU A 103 11.02 -7.50 -5.90
C GLU A 103 11.84 -6.22 -6.11
N LEU A 104 13.10 -6.22 -5.64
CA LEU A 104 14.01 -5.09 -5.84
C LEU A 104 14.65 -5.16 -7.23
N HIS A 105 14.48 -4.10 -8.01
CA HIS A 105 15.02 -3.96 -9.34
C HIS A 105 16.03 -2.81 -9.42
N ASP A 106 17.03 -2.96 -10.28
CA ASP A 106 17.93 -1.86 -10.65
C ASP A 106 17.26 -0.91 -11.68
N ALA A 107 17.92 0.18 -12.01
CA ALA A 107 17.42 1.15 -12.99
C ALA A 107 17.22 0.57 -14.42
N LYS A 108 17.78 -0.61 -14.70
CA LYS A 108 17.63 -1.32 -15.98
C LYS A 108 16.51 -2.36 -15.97
N GLY A 109 15.79 -2.47 -14.84
CA GLY A 109 14.70 -3.43 -14.68
C GLY A 109 15.15 -4.86 -14.34
N ARG A 110 16.41 -5.08 -13.99
CA ARG A 110 16.88 -6.40 -13.57
C ARG A 110 16.58 -6.61 -12.10
N GLU A 111 15.98 -7.74 -11.75
CA GLU A 111 15.77 -8.14 -10.37
C GLU A 111 17.13 -8.38 -9.67
N VAL A 112 17.35 -7.65 -8.58
CA VAL A 112 18.58 -7.71 -7.78
C VAL A 112 18.38 -8.59 -6.54
N ALA A 113 17.18 -8.51 -5.95
CA ALA A 113 16.81 -9.28 -4.77
C ALA A 113 15.28 -9.40 -4.67
N ARG A 114 14.84 -10.39 -3.90
CA ARG A 114 13.43 -10.62 -3.59
C ARG A 114 13.28 -10.97 -2.12
N ARG A 115 12.21 -10.46 -1.51
CA ARG A 115 11.83 -10.81 -0.14
C ARG A 115 10.33 -11.14 -0.10
N ARG A 116 10.00 -12.31 0.44
CA ARG A 116 8.63 -12.72 0.72
C ARG A 116 8.18 -12.15 2.07
N ILE A 117 6.97 -11.61 2.11
CA ILE A 117 6.26 -11.21 3.31
C ILE A 117 4.85 -11.81 3.30
N ALA A 118 4.26 -11.93 4.49
CA ALA A 118 2.88 -12.30 4.69
C ALA A 118 2.19 -11.21 5.52
N ILE A 119 1.00 -10.80 5.08
CA ILE A 119 0.18 -9.81 5.78
C ILE A 119 -1.12 -10.51 6.15
N PRO A 120 -1.47 -10.61 7.44
CA PRO A 120 -2.76 -11.17 7.85
C PRO A 120 -3.92 -10.40 7.21
N CYS A 121 -5.01 -11.09 6.92
CA CYS A 121 -6.25 -10.44 6.47
C CYS A 121 -6.67 -9.37 7.48
N SER A 122 -7.09 -8.20 6.99
CA SER A 122 -7.34 -6.98 7.77
C SER A 122 -6.11 -6.47 8.53
N GLY A 123 -4.93 -6.91 8.15
CA GLY A 123 -3.66 -6.49 8.72
C GLY A 123 -2.89 -5.53 7.81
N SER A 124 -1.76 -5.08 8.31
CA SER A 124 -0.85 -4.23 7.55
C SER A 124 0.61 -4.57 7.85
N PHE A 125 1.49 -4.11 6.96
CA PHE A 125 2.92 -4.32 7.06
C PHE A 125 3.67 -3.03 6.68
N LEU A 126 4.41 -2.51 7.65
CA LEU A 126 5.24 -1.32 7.48
C LEU A 126 6.70 -1.74 7.32
N PHE A 127 7.37 -1.19 6.31
CA PHE A 127 8.80 -1.42 6.14
C PHE A 127 9.53 -0.18 5.65
N ARG A 128 10.83 -0.16 5.91
CA ARG A 128 11.77 0.82 5.35
C ARG A 128 12.74 0.12 4.42
N TYR A 129 13.05 0.75 3.30
CA TYR A 129 14.00 0.21 2.32
C TYR A 129 15.35 -0.11 2.95
N GLY A 130 15.88 0.84 3.74
CA GLY A 130 17.16 0.70 4.40
C GLY A 130 17.26 -0.45 5.41
N GLU A 131 16.12 -0.87 5.98
CA GLU A 131 16.04 -1.98 6.95
C GLU A 131 15.69 -3.32 6.28
N THR A 132 15.03 -3.25 5.11
CA THR A 132 14.52 -4.44 4.40
C THR A 132 15.59 -5.14 3.59
N PHE A 133 16.48 -4.37 2.97
CA PHE A 133 17.58 -4.88 2.15
C PHE A 133 18.91 -4.40 2.73
N ASP A 134 19.87 -5.30 2.86
CA ASP A 134 21.19 -4.99 3.38
C ASP A 134 21.97 -4.02 2.47
N ALA A 135 23.01 -3.40 3.02
CA ALA A 135 23.80 -2.39 2.31
C ALA A 135 24.38 -2.93 0.99
N LYS A 136 24.91 -4.15 0.99
CA LYS A 136 25.49 -4.78 -0.21
C LYS A 136 24.44 -4.98 -1.31
N THR A 137 23.22 -5.34 -0.95
CA THR A 137 22.11 -5.51 -1.89
C THR A 137 21.68 -4.16 -2.44
N ARG A 138 21.59 -3.13 -1.60
CA ARG A 138 21.26 -1.76 -2.04
C ARG A 138 22.32 -1.17 -2.95
N ASP A 139 23.61 -1.38 -2.65
CA ASP A 139 24.73 -0.95 -3.51
C ASP A 139 24.65 -1.61 -4.91
N ARG A 140 24.29 -2.89 -4.98
CA ARG A 140 24.10 -3.57 -6.27
C ARG A 140 22.90 -3.03 -7.05
N ALA A 141 21.83 -2.63 -6.37
CA ALA A 141 20.66 -2.06 -7.00
C ALA A 141 20.97 -0.67 -7.56
N GLY A 142 21.80 0.11 -6.85
CA GLY A 142 22.30 1.40 -7.27
C GLY A 142 21.23 2.49 -7.33
N ASP A 143 21.60 3.61 -7.90
CA ASP A 143 20.70 4.75 -8.09
C ASP A 143 19.62 4.43 -9.13
N GLY A 144 18.41 4.95 -8.87
CA GLY A 144 17.25 4.69 -9.72
C GLY A 144 16.62 3.30 -9.54
N ALA A 145 17.03 2.56 -8.50
CA ALA A 145 16.39 1.33 -8.11
C ALA A 145 14.92 1.56 -7.71
N TYR A 146 14.11 0.51 -7.83
CA TYR A 146 12.70 0.52 -7.43
C TYR A 146 12.27 -0.86 -6.94
N ILE A 147 11.12 -0.92 -6.27
CA ILE A 147 10.54 -2.18 -5.82
C ILE A 147 9.20 -2.40 -6.53
N ILE A 148 9.01 -3.59 -7.08
CA ILE A 148 7.69 -4.09 -7.47
C ILE A 148 7.16 -4.91 -6.30
N ILE A 149 5.98 -4.53 -5.81
CA ILE A 149 5.26 -5.27 -4.80
C ILE A 149 4.23 -6.11 -5.53
N ARG A 150 4.37 -7.43 -5.45
CA ARG A 150 3.56 -8.36 -6.21
C ARG A 150 2.89 -9.38 -5.32
N ASP A 151 1.59 -9.54 -5.51
CA ASP A 151 0.81 -10.62 -4.92
C ASP A 151 -0.18 -11.16 -5.95
N LEU A 152 -0.22 -12.48 -6.13
CA LEU A 152 -1.14 -13.14 -7.05
C LEU A 152 -2.39 -13.69 -6.35
N THR A 153 -2.46 -13.55 -5.03
CA THR A 153 -3.49 -14.17 -4.20
C THR A 153 -4.47 -13.17 -3.61
N CYS A 154 -4.07 -11.89 -3.48
CA CYS A 154 -4.93 -10.87 -2.90
C CYS A 154 -4.65 -9.47 -3.45
N ARG A 155 -5.57 -8.56 -3.20
CA ARG A 155 -5.40 -7.14 -3.48
C ARG A 155 -4.88 -6.45 -2.23
N LEU A 156 -3.76 -5.75 -2.39
CA LEU A 156 -3.20 -4.88 -1.37
C LEU A 156 -3.37 -3.42 -1.77
N PHE A 157 -3.48 -2.58 -0.76
CA PHE A 157 -3.28 -1.14 -0.89
C PHE A 157 -1.93 -0.76 -0.30
N GLY A 158 -1.35 0.32 -0.80
CA GLY A 158 -0.05 0.77 -0.33
C GLY A 158 0.04 2.27 -0.21
N TYR A 159 0.75 2.70 0.80
CA TYR A 159 1.23 4.06 0.97
C TYR A 159 2.75 4.06 0.95
N HIS A 160 3.33 5.12 0.45
CA HIS A 160 4.77 5.30 0.45
C HIS A 160 5.16 6.70 0.91
N GLY A 161 6.35 6.82 1.41
CA GLY A 161 6.89 8.10 1.84
C GLY A 161 8.40 8.15 1.75
N LEU A 162 8.92 9.35 1.70
CA LEU A 162 10.34 9.63 1.81
C LEU A 162 10.62 10.22 3.18
N LEU A 163 11.64 9.71 3.84
CA LEU A 163 12.05 10.13 5.17
C LEU A 163 13.41 10.81 5.10
N ARG A 164 13.55 11.97 5.72
CA ARG A 164 14.81 12.65 5.95
C ARG A 164 15.29 12.44 7.38
N ARG A 165 16.60 12.56 7.60
CA ARG A 165 17.20 12.40 8.93
C ARG A 165 16.78 13.49 9.93
N ASP A 166 16.39 14.65 9.42
CA ASP A 166 15.92 15.80 10.23
C ASP A 166 14.44 15.74 10.60
N GLY A 167 13.76 14.60 10.30
CA GLY A 167 12.35 14.40 10.57
C GLY A 167 11.41 14.90 9.47
N GLY A 168 11.93 15.54 8.42
CA GLY A 168 11.12 15.87 7.25
C GLY A 168 10.67 14.62 6.51
N PHE A 169 9.42 14.58 6.06
CA PHE A 169 8.87 13.44 5.33
C PHE A 169 7.80 13.86 4.31
N SER A 170 7.56 12.98 3.35
CA SER A 170 6.39 13.00 2.48
C SER A 170 5.61 11.70 2.66
N PHE A 171 4.33 11.72 2.33
CA PHE A 171 3.49 10.53 2.36
C PHE A 171 2.42 10.61 1.28
N ASP A 172 2.22 9.51 0.54
CA ASP A 172 1.21 9.43 -0.51
C ASP A 172 0.76 7.98 -0.72
N HIS A 173 -0.37 7.79 -1.39
CA HIS A 173 -0.83 6.46 -1.75
C HIS A 173 -0.12 5.95 -3.01
N MET A 174 -0.02 4.63 -3.11
CA MET A 174 0.56 3.96 -4.28
C MET A 174 -0.52 3.57 -5.27
N PHE A 175 -0.24 3.79 -6.55
CA PHE A 175 -1.08 3.28 -7.62
C PHE A 175 -0.70 1.83 -7.96
N GLY A 176 -1.72 1.00 -8.16
CA GLY A 176 -1.60 -0.35 -8.70
C GLY A 176 -2.06 -0.41 -10.17
N PHE A 177 -1.43 -1.29 -10.91
CA PHE A 177 -1.77 -1.58 -12.30
C PHE A 177 -2.30 -2.99 -12.45
#